data_d01833778b08f5e9a8ea27a124b1fdd5
#
_entry.id   d01833778b08f5e9a8ea27a124b1fdd5
#
_cell.length_a   1.000
_cell.length_b   1.000
_cell.length_c   1.000
_cell.angle_alpha   90.00
_cell.angle_beta   90.00
_cell.angle_gamma   90.00
#
_symmetry.space_group_name_H-M   'P 1'
#
loop_
_entity.id
_entity.type
_entity.pdbx_description
1 polymer ?
#
loop_
_entity_poly.entity_id
_entity_poly.type
_entity_poly.pdbx_seq_one_letter_code
_entity_poly.pdbx_strand_id
1 'polypeptide(L)'
;MSAQDAPYVIYGYLKVFPEDLGTFDAEPKTIIARLNQNQQYGYGTWRLPTNEELALMRANNLIGDGSYMTRENKKGIVRLVTDREKGETTPAIPQGYVDLGLPSGTLWKDQNEIAGLYTYEQAMEKFGNELPTKEQLEELQTSCQWTWTGSSYRVEGPNGETITLPADGRRFGATGTVYFAGSDGGYWSSTPSGAEEAWDLHFTSEEVEMSVYGRRSGLSVRLVR
;
A
#
# COMPACT_ATOMS: atom_id res chain seq x y z
N MET A 1 24.98 10.63 -8.48
CA MET A 1 23.74 10.46 -9.27
C MET A 1 22.69 11.31 -8.61
N SER A 2 22.02 12.19 -9.35
CA SER A 2 20.90 12.97 -8.80
C SER A 2 19.71 12.04 -8.57
N ALA A 3 18.79 12.40 -7.67
CA ALA A 3 17.58 11.62 -7.40
C ALA A 3 16.68 11.41 -8.65
N GLN A 4 16.95 12.10 -9.76
CA GLN A 4 16.24 11.99 -11.05
C GLN A 4 16.75 10.86 -11.95
N ASP A 5 17.85 10.20 -11.61
CA ASP A 5 18.49 9.18 -12.47
C ASP A 5 18.20 7.73 -12.02
N ALA A 6 17.28 7.55 -11.07
CA ALA A 6 16.88 6.21 -10.59
C ALA A 6 15.51 5.80 -11.13
N PRO A 7 15.27 4.50 -11.39
CA PRO A 7 13.94 4.01 -11.73
C PRO A 7 12.95 4.25 -10.60
N TYR A 8 11.70 4.56 -10.93
CA TYR A 8 10.61 4.56 -9.97
C TYR A 8 10.26 3.12 -9.57
N VAL A 9 9.89 2.91 -8.31
CA VAL A 9 9.51 1.60 -7.80
C VAL A 9 8.01 1.62 -7.48
N ILE A 10 7.25 0.67 -8.04
CA ILE A 10 5.85 0.45 -7.73
C ILE A 10 5.71 -0.92 -7.06
N TYR A 11 4.94 -0.99 -5.97
CA TYR A 11 4.69 -2.21 -5.21
C TYR A 11 5.95 -2.97 -4.78
N GLY A 12 7.06 -2.26 -4.58
CA GLY A 12 8.32 -2.85 -4.15
C GLY A 12 9.00 -3.79 -5.14
N TYR A 13 8.39 -4.18 -6.25
CA TYR A 13 8.94 -5.11 -7.24
C TYR A 13 8.99 -4.59 -8.67
N LEU A 14 7.99 -3.79 -9.12
CA LEU A 14 7.98 -3.24 -10.46
C LEU A 14 8.78 -1.94 -10.48
N LYS A 15 9.82 -1.90 -11.30
CA LYS A 15 10.64 -0.70 -11.52
C LYS A 15 10.28 -0.08 -12.85
N VAL A 16 10.05 1.22 -12.87
CA VAL A 16 9.64 1.98 -14.04
C VAL A 16 10.80 2.83 -14.51
N PHE A 17 11.12 2.77 -15.81
CA PHE A 17 12.16 3.59 -16.41
C PHE A 17 11.85 5.08 -16.17
N PRO A 18 12.84 5.92 -15.80
CA PRO A 18 12.55 7.28 -15.32
C PRO A 18 11.97 8.23 -16.39
N GLU A 19 12.13 7.93 -17.68
CA GLU A 19 11.69 8.79 -18.76
C GLU A 19 11.05 8.03 -19.92
N ASP A 20 10.29 8.73 -20.75
CA ASP A 20 9.76 8.18 -22.02
C ASP A 20 10.87 8.10 -23.07
N LEU A 21 11.00 6.96 -23.73
CA LEU A 21 12.00 6.74 -24.78
C LEU A 21 11.60 7.32 -26.14
N GLY A 22 10.40 7.88 -26.25
CA GLY A 22 9.82 8.41 -27.48
C GLY A 22 8.60 7.64 -27.97
N THR A 23 8.07 8.04 -29.12
CA THR A 23 6.91 7.41 -29.74
C THR A 23 7.36 6.56 -30.93
N PHE A 24 6.85 5.33 -31.01
CA PHE A 24 7.22 4.35 -32.03
C PHE A 24 5.97 3.69 -32.64
N ASP A 25 6.09 3.29 -33.91
CA ASP A 25 5.05 2.52 -34.63
C ASP A 25 5.23 1.00 -34.48
N ALA A 26 6.35 0.56 -33.90
CA ALA A 26 6.63 -0.83 -33.59
C ALA A 26 7.58 -0.89 -32.36
N GLU A 27 7.61 -2.04 -31.69
CA GLU A 27 8.48 -2.25 -30.50
C GLU A 27 9.96 -1.93 -30.83
N PRO A 28 10.61 -1.01 -30.09
CA PRO A 28 12.00 -0.60 -30.33
C PRO A 28 12.99 -1.63 -29.78
N LYS A 29 12.97 -2.85 -30.32
CA LYS A 29 13.75 -4.01 -29.83
C LYS A 29 15.24 -3.74 -29.70
N THR A 30 15.84 -3.01 -30.65
CA THR A 30 17.27 -2.67 -30.64
C THR A 30 17.63 -1.73 -29.50
N ILE A 31 16.75 -0.75 -29.17
CA ILE A 31 16.95 0.17 -28.04
C ILE A 31 16.84 -0.63 -26.74
N ILE A 32 15.81 -1.44 -26.58
CA ILE A 32 15.60 -2.27 -25.39
C ILE A 32 16.77 -3.23 -25.20
N ALA A 33 17.23 -3.91 -26.26
CA ALA A 33 18.38 -4.82 -26.20
C ALA A 33 19.66 -4.10 -25.75
N ARG A 34 19.91 -2.88 -26.26
CA ARG A 34 21.08 -2.07 -25.87
C ARG A 34 21.02 -1.64 -24.39
N LEU A 35 19.82 -1.22 -23.92
CA LEU A 35 19.64 -0.83 -22.51
C LEU A 35 19.88 -2.03 -21.57
N ASN A 36 19.41 -3.23 -21.96
CA ASN A 36 19.62 -4.46 -21.23
C ASN A 36 21.09 -4.90 -21.25
N GLN A 37 21.75 -4.83 -22.39
CA GLN A 37 23.17 -5.15 -22.51
C GLN A 37 24.05 -4.22 -21.66
N ASN A 38 23.71 -2.94 -21.60
CA ASN A 38 24.43 -1.94 -20.81
C ASN A 38 24.01 -1.95 -19.33
N GLN A 39 23.09 -2.80 -18.92
CA GLN A 39 22.53 -2.83 -17.57
C GLN A 39 22.10 -1.44 -17.10
N GLN A 40 21.33 -0.74 -17.93
CA GLN A 40 20.92 0.64 -17.66
C GLN A 40 20.20 0.73 -16.30
N TYR A 41 20.66 1.64 -15.45
CA TYR A 41 20.24 1.77 -14.04
C TYR A 41 20.49 0.51 -13.18
N GLY A 42 21.42 -0.37 -13.59
CA GLY A 42 21.72 -1.62 -12.89
C GLY A 42 20.82 -2.80 -13.24
N TYR A 43 19.96 -2.68 -14.28
CA TYR A 43 19.03 -3.72 -14.69
C TYR A 43 19.25 -4.16 -16.14
N GLY A 44 19.25 -5.47 -16.35
CA GLY A 44 19.40 -6.12 -17.66
C GLY A 44 18.11 -6.72 -18.23
N THR A 45 16.94 -6.39 -17.66
CA THR A 45 15.65 -7.02 -17.99
C THR A 45 14.55 -6.03 -18.34
N TRP A 46 14.91 -4.83 -18.84
CA TRP A 46 13.95 -3.83 -19.32
C TRP A 46 13.06 -4.37 -20.43
N ARG A 47 11.76 -4.13 -20.34
CA ARG A 47 10.72 -4.62 -21.23
C ARG A 47 9.54 -3.66 -21.32
N LEU A 48 8.65 -3.87 -22.29
CA LEU A 48 7.37 -3.18 -22.31
C LEU A 48 6.49 -3.63 -21.12
N PRO A 49 5.70 -2.72 -20.56
CA PRO A 49 4.70 -3.06 -19.53
C PRO A 49 3.57 -3.92 -20.12
N THR A 50 2.84 -4.62 -19.26
CA THR A 50 1.49 -5.14 -19.57
C THR A 50 0.46 -4.00 -19.47
N ASN A 51 -0.79 -4.26 -19.84
CA ASN A 51 -1.87 -3.28 -19.69
C ASN A 51 -2.16 -2.99 -18.22
N GLU A 52 -2.07 -4.00 -17.35
CA GLU A 52 -2.24 -3.86 -15.90
C GLU A 52 -1.10 -3.02 -15.30
N GLU A 53 0.15 -3.30 -15.66
CA GLU A 53 1.30 -2.51 -15.22
C GLU A 53 1.21 -1.05 -15.70
N LEU A 54 0.71 -0.82 -16.91
CA LEU A 54 0.46 0.53 -17.43
C LEU A 54 -0.61 1.27 -16.60
N ALA A 55 -1.67 0.57 -16.19
CA ALA A 55 -2.70 1.13 -15.33
C ALA A 55 -2.12 1.53 -13.94
N LEU A 56 -1.24 0.68 -13.38
CA LEU A 56 -0.53 0.99 -12.13
C LEU A 56 0.37 2.22 -12.27
N MET A 57 1.11 2.33 -13.38
CA MET A 57 1.96 3.50 -13.64
C MET A 57 1.15 4.79 -13.71
N ARG A 58 -0.05 4.77 -14.27
CA ARG A 58 -0.98 5.92 -14.30
C ARG A 58 -1.52 6.25 -12.92
N ALA A 59 -1.96 5.24 -12.18
CA ALA A 59 -2.46 5.42 -10.81
C ALA A 59 -1.41 6.06 -9.88
N ASN A 60 -0.12 5.83 -10.15
CA ASN A 60 1.00 6.41 -9.41
C ASN A 60 1.56 7.71 -10.05
N ASN A 61 0.88 8.31 -11.01
CA ASN A 61 1.27 9.55 -11.70
C ASN A 61 2.68 9.48 -12.35
N LEU A 62 3.14 8.30 -12.74
CA LEU A 62 4.45 8.11 -13.36
C LEU A 62 4.44 8.33 -14.87
N ILE A 63 3.26 8.34 -15.48
CA ILE A 63 3.03 8.57 -16.91
C ILE A 63 1.80 9.45 -17.10
N GLY A 64 1.77 10.19 -18.23
CA GLY A 64 0.63 11.03 -18.60
C GLY A 64 -0.50 10.25 -19.29
N ASP A 65 -1.48 11.02 -19.84
CA ASP A 65 -2.67 10.46 -20.52
C ASP A 65 -2.40 9.98 -21.97
N GLY A 66 -1.15 9.98 -22.40
CA GLY A 66 -0.75 9.54 -23.75
C GLY A 66 -1.06 8.07 -24.03
N SER A 67 -1.05 7.72 -25.33
CA SER A 67 -1.15 6.32 -25.76
C SER A 67 0.21 5.65 -25.62
N TYR A 68 0.35 4.82 -24.58
CA TYR A 68 1.58 4.09 -24.29
C TYR A 68 1.58 2.69 -24.92
N MET A 69 2.77 2.26 -25.34
CA MET A 69 3.01 0.92 -25.88
C MET A 69 3.04 -0.09 -24.72
N THR A 70 2.39 -1.24 -24.94
CA THR A 70 2.40 -2.37 -24.01
C THR A 70 2.83 -3.65 -24.74
N ARG A 71 2.92 -4.76 -24.02
CA ARG A 71 3.17 -6.08 -24.63
C ARG A 71 2.07 -6.45 -25.62
N GLU A 72 0.83 -6.01 -25.35
CA GLU A 72 -0.36 -6.29 -26.14
C GLU A 72 -0.56 -5.28 -27.29
N ASN A 73 -0.17 -4.02 -27.06
CA ASN A 73 -0.24 -2.94 -28.07
C ASN A 73 1.17 -2.43 -28.41
N LYS A 74 1.65 -2.74 -29.60
CA LYS A 74 3.01 -2.45 -30.07
C LYS A 74 3.19 -1.08 -30.74
N LYS A 75 2.30 -0.12 -30.45
CA LYS A 75 2.35 1.24 -31.01
C LYS A 75 2.09 2.28 -29.94
N GLY A 76 2.88 3.35 -29.90
CA GLY A 76 2.70 4.47 -28.99
C GLY A 76 3.98 4.93 -28.33
N ILE A 77 3.83 5.65 -27.22
CA ILE A 77 4.93 6.13 -26.38
C ILE A 77 5.52 4.94 -25.63
N VAL A 78 6.84 4.87 -25.55
CA VAL A 78 7.55 3.79 -24.86
C VAL A 78 8.04 4.26 -23.51
N ARG A 79 7.52 3.66 -22.45
CA ARG A 79 8.05 3.68 -21.08
C ARG A 79 8.30 2.22 -20.68
N LEU A 80 9.50 1.90 -20.28
CA LEU A 80 9.88 0.53 -19.92
C LEU A 80 9.66 0.23 -18.45
N VAL A 81 9.51 -1.04 -18.16
CA VAL A 81 9.47 -1.60 -16.82
C VAL A 81 10.45 -2.76 -16.71
N THR A 82 10.85 -3.07 -15.49
CA THR A 82 11.59 -4.30 -15.18
C THR A 82 11.14 -4.82 -13.83
N ASP A 83 11.11 -6.13 -13.70
CA ASP A 83 10.95 -6.79 -12.42
C ASP A 83 12.26 -6.68 -11.64
N ARG A 84 12.23 -6.96 -10.34
CA ARG A 84 13.47 -7.14 -9.58
C ARG A 84 14.32 -8.23 -10.22
N GLU A 85 15.63 -8.01 -10.27
CA GLU A 85 16.52 -9.04 -10.74
C GLU A 85 16.44 -10.32 -9.87
N LYS A 86 16.61 -11.46 -10.54
CA LYS A 86 16.80 -12.76 -9.89
C LYS A 86 18.10 -12.71 -9.09
N GLY A 87 18.00 -12.39 -7.80
CA GLY A 87 19.14 -12.18 -6.90
C GLY A 87 19.06 -10.91 -6.05
N GLU A 88 18.23 -9.91 -6.41
CA GLU A 88 17.77 -8.95 -5.42
C GLU A 88 16.86 -9.70 -4.46
N THR A 89 17.39 -10.11 -3.32
CA THR A 89 16.55 -10.56 -2.22
C THR A 89 15.56 -9.43 -1.93
N THR A 90 14.27 -9.67 -2.17
CA THR A 90 13.24 -8.91 -1.48
C THR A 90 13.71 -8.86 -0.03
N PRO A 91 13.83 -7.69 0.61
CA PRO A 91 14.01 -7.70 2.05
C PRO A 91 12.97 -8.67 2.57
N ALA A 92 13.42 -9.74 3.24
CA ALA A 92 12.51 -10.79 3.68
C ALA A 92 11.40 -10.08 4.45
N ILE A 93 10.15 -10.28 4.03
CA ILE A 93 9.00 -9.71 4.74
C ILE A 93 9.17 -10.18 6.18
N PRO A 94 9.27 -9.26 7.17
CA PRO A 94 9.46 -9.68 8.54
C PRO A 94 8.34 -10.63 8.96
N GLN A 95 8.69 -11.62 9.75
CA GLN A 95 7.68 -12.58 10.24
C GLN A 95 6.51 -11.84 10.90
N GLY A 96 5.28 -12.22 10.53
CA GLY A 96 4.06 -11.59 11.03
C GLY A 96 3.65 -10.31 10.30
N TYR A 97 4.29 -10.00 9.17
CA TYR A 97 3.89 -8.93 8.26
C TYR A 97 3.50 -9.46 6.89
N VAL A 98 2.65 -8.73 6.20
CA VAL A 98 2.15 -9.03 4.85
C VAL A 98 2.43 -7.82 3.96
N ASP A 99 2.97 -8.06 2.78
CA ASP A 99 3.05 -7.10 1.68
C ASP A 99 1.75 -7.22 0.87
N LEU A 100 0.89 -6.22 0.97
CA LEU A 100 -0.37 -6.16 0.21
C LEU A 100 -0.17 -5.62 -1.22
N GLY A 101 1.05 -5.28 -1.61
CA GLY A 101 1.34 -4.66 -2.90
C GLY A 101 0.85 -3.22 -3.01
N LEU A 102 0.79 -2.49 -1.89
CA LEU A 102 0.38 -1.09 -1.87
C LEU A 102 1.44 -0.18 -2.48
N PRO A 103 1.06 0.95 -3.12
CA PRO A 103 1.99 1.91 -3.72
C PRO A 103 3.08 2.42 -2.78
N SER A 104 2.75 2.64 -1.51
CA SER A 104 3.71 3.07 -0.48
C SER A 104 4.77 2.01 -0.15
N GLY A 105 4.50 0.73 -0.46
CA GLY A 105 5.31 -0.40 0.00
C GLY A 105 5.13 -0.71 1.48
N THR A 106 4.12 -0.13 2.13
CA THR A 106 3.82 -0.38 3.55
C THR A 106 3.51 -1.86 3.77
N LEU A 107 4.25 -2.46 4.70
CA LEU A 107 3.98 -3.80 5.20
C LEU A 107 3.00 -3.73 6.36
N TRP A 108 1.95 -4.55 6.32
CA TRP A 108 0.91 -4.61 7.35
C TRP A 108 1.11 -5.83 8.23
N LYS A 109 1.02 -5.66 9.53
CA LYS A 109 1.03 -6.81 10.45
C LYS A 109 -0.17 -7.72 10.16
N ASP A 110 0.02 -9.03 10.23
CA ASP A 110 -1.04 -10.03 9.94
C ASP A 110 -2.14 -10.06 11.00
N GLN A 111 -1.84 -9.65 12.24
CA GLN A 111 -2.75 -9.67 13.39
C GLN A 111 -2.74 -8.33 14.15
N ASN A 112 -3.85 -8.08 14.87
CA ASN A 112 -3.93 -6.98 15.81
C ASN A 112 -2.99 -7.19 17.01
N GLU A 113 -2.63 -6.10 17.69
CA GLU A 113 -1.89 -6.18 18.95
C GLU A 113 -2.74 -6.79 20.07
N ILE A 114 -2.14 -7.74 20.80
CA ILE A 114 -2.84 -8.73 21.63
C ILE A 114 -3.48 -8.16 22.89
N ALA A 115 -3.18 -6.96 23.33
CA ALA A 115 -3.74 -6.43 24.59
C ALA A 115 -5.14 -5.81 24.45
N GLY A 116 -5.80 -5.98 23.30
CA GLY A 116 -7.15 -5.49 23.04
C GLY A 116 -7.17 -4.02 22.60
N LEU A 117 -8.12 -3.25 23.13
CA LEU A 117 -8.32 -1.86 22.71
C LEU A 117 -7.43 -0.90 23.55
N TYR A 118 -6.72 -0.03 22.85
CA TYR A 118 -5.80 0.97 23.43
C TYR A 118 -6.38 2.36 23.34
N THR A 119 -6.15 3.22 24.35
CA THR A 119 -6.32 4.66 24.16
C THR A 119 -5.26 5.16 23.17
N TYR A 120 -5.50 6.33 22.57
CA TYR A 120 -4.53 6.90 21.62
C TYR A 120 -3.15 7.07 22.27
N GLU A 121 -3.10 7.62 23.50
CA GLU A 121 -1.85 7.81 24.22
C GLU A 121 -1.14 6.48 24.53
N GLN A 122 -1.89 5.44 24.92
CA GLN A 122 -1.33 4.10 25.13
C GLN A 122 -0.75 3.51 23.85
N ALA A 123 -1.47 3.70 22.73
CA ALA A 123 -1.02 3.23 21.41
C ALA A 123 0.25 3.96 20.97
N MET A 124 0.29 5.29 21.11
CA MET A 124 1.45 6.10 20.75
C MET A 124 2.66 5.83 21.64
N GLU A 125 2.47 5.71 22.97
CA GLU A 125 3.55 5.39 23.91
C GLU A 125 4.17 4.03 23.62
N LYS A 126 3.34 3.03 23.31
CA LYS A 126 3.79 1.65 23.16
C LYS A 126 4.34 1.35 21.77
N PHE A 127 3.76 1.91 20.72
CA PHE A 127 4.04 1.53 19.34
C PHE A 127 4.61 2.66 18.47
N GLY A 128 4.32 3.90 18.81
CA GLY A 128 4.89 5.09 18.19
C GLY A 128 4.82 5.06 16.65
N ASN A 129 5.99 5.04 16.01
CA ASN A 129 6.12 5.07 14.56
C ASN A 129 5.70 3.77 13.84
N GLU A 130 5.38 2.71 14.57
CA GLU A 130 4.82 1.49 13.98
C GLU A 130 3.29 1.55 13.81
N LEU A 131 2.63 2.60 14.36
CA LEU A 131 1.23 2.87 14.03
C LEU A 131 1.12 3.45 12.62
N PRO A 132 0.13 3.02 11.82
CA PRO A 132 -0.09 3.59 10.49
C PRO A 132 -0.41 5.07 10.58
N THR A 133 0.06 5.86 9.64
CA THR A 133 -0.40 7.24 9.47
C THR A 133 -1.82 7.26 8.89
N LYS A 134 -2.47 8.42 8.93
CA LYS A 134 -3.76 8.64 8.26
C LYS A 134 -3.68 8.25 6.79
N GLU A 135 -2.62 8.70 6.09
CA GLU A 135 -2.41 8.46 4.67
C GLU A 135 -2.23 6.97 4.35
N GLN A 136 -1.57 6.20 5.23
CA GLN A 136 -1.43 4.75 5.07
C GLN A 136 -2.76 4.02 5.26
N LEU A 137 -3.62 4.47 6.19
CA LEU A 137 -4.97 3.93 6.35
C LEU A 137 -5.88 4.31 5.18
N GLU A 138 -5.78 5.54 4.65
CA GLU A 138 -6.48 5.97 3.44
C GLU A 138 -6.06 5.16 2.21
N GLU A 139 -4.76 4.87 2.08
CA GLU A 139 -4.25 4.01 1.02
C GLU A 139 -4.80 2.58 1.14
N LEU A 140 -4.80 2.01 2.35
CA LEU A 140 -5.39 0.69 2.60
C LEU A 140 -6.88 0.67 2.22
N GLN A 141 -7.64 1.71 2.63
CA GLN A 141 -9.06 1.86 2.34
C GLN A 141 -9.33 1.91 0.83
N THR A 142 -8.53 2.69 0.08
CA THR A 142 -8.84 3.03 -1.32
C THR A 142 -8.20 2.08 -2.33
N SER A 143 -7.10 1.40 -1.97
CA SER A 143 -6.33 0.56 -2.89
C SER A 143 -6.62 -0.95 -2.75
N CYS A 144 -7.34 -1.36 -1.71
CA CYS A 144 -7.67 -2.76 -1.45
C CYS A 144 -9.14 -3.09 -1.69
N GLN A 145 -9.42 -4.39 -1.88
CA GLN A 145 -10.78 -4.89 -1.89
C GLN A 145 -11.19 -5.33 -0.48
N TRP A 146 -12.37 -4.89 -0.05
CA TRP A 146 -12.89 -5.14 1.29
C TRP A 146 -14.09 -6.09 1.23
N THR A 147 -14.01 -7.23 1.92
CA THR A 147 -15.08 -8.22 1.98
C THR A 147 -15.46 -8.49 3.43
N TRP A 148 -16.70 -8.17 3.79
CA TRP A 148 -17.23 -8.47 5.13
C TRP A 148 -17.43 -9.97 5.33
N THR A 149 -16.96 -10.49 6.46
CA THR A 149 -16.99 -11.93 6.79
C THR A 149 -17.90 -12.28 7.98
N GLY A 150 -18.74 -11.33 8.42
CA GLY A 150 -19.68 -11.49 9.53
C GLY A 150 -19.22 -10.83 10.84
N SER A 151 -17.92 -10.75 11.10
CA SER A 151 -17.35 -10.09 12.28
C SER A 151 -15.97 -9.50 12.04
N SER A 152 -15.57 -9.40 10.77
CA SER A 152 -14.29 -8.84 10.34
C SER A 152 -14.35 -8.45 8.87
N TYR A 153 -13.40 -7.64 8.41
CA TYR A 153 -13.11 -7.51 7.01
C TYR A 153 -11.90 -8.35 6.60
N ARG A 154 -12.04 -9.09 5.51
CA ARG A 154 -10.93 -9.58 4.71
C ARG A 154 -10.56 -8.47 3.75
N VAL A 155 -9.33 -8.00 3.86
CA VAL A 155 -8.78 -6.92 3.04
C VAL A 155 -7.77 -7.53 2.10
N GLU A 156 -8.03 -7.47 0.79
CA GLU A 156 -7.19 -8.02 -0.27
C GLU A 156 -6.48 -6.91 -1.01
N GLY A 157 -5.16 -6.98 -1.00
CA GLY A 157 -4.31 -6.02 -1.69
C GLY A 157 -4.25 -6.24 -3.21
N PRO A 158 -3.68 -5.27 -3.96
CA PRO A 158 -3.53 -5.38 -5.41
C PRO A 158 -2.75 -6.61 -5.90
N ASN A 159 -1.88 -7.16 -5.07
CA ASN A 159 -1.10 -8.37 -5.39
C ASN A 159 -1.80 -9.69 -5.01
N GLY A 160 -3.04 -9.62 -4.47
CA GLY A 160 -3.83 -10.78 -4.05
C GLY A 160 -3.55 -11.28 -2.63
N GLU A 161 -2.53 -10.73 -1.94
CA GLU A 161 -2.28 -11.03 -0.52
C GLU A 161 -3.34 -10.38 0.37
N THR A 162 -3.54 -10.94 1.55
CA THR A 162 -4.67 -10.53 2.40
C THR A 162 -4.30 -10.39 3.86
N ILE A 163 -4.98 -9.45 4.52
CA ILE A 163 -5.05 -9.36 5.98
C ILE A 163 -6.51 -9.41 6.44
N THR A 164 -6.72 -9.75 7.70
CA THR A 164 -8.05 -9.70 8.32
C THR A 164 -8.07 -8.62 9.39
N LEU A 165 -9.05 -7.73 9.34
CA LEU A 165 -9.30 -6.69 10.34
C LEU A 165 -10.55 -7.04 11.14
N PRO A 166 -10.41 -7.55 12.39
CA PRO A 166 -11.54 -7.86 13.26
C PRO A 166 -12.36 -6.62 13.64
N ALA A 167 -13.67 -6.81 13.76
CA ALA A 167 -14.57 -5.84 14.34
C ALA A 167 -14.57 -6.00 15.87
N ASP A 168 -13.50 -5.56 16.52
CA ASP A 168 -13.30 -5.72 17.96
C ASP A 168 -14.16 -4.76 18.80
N GLY A 169 -14.94 -3.89 18.14
CA GLY A 169 -15.73 -2.86 18.76
C GLY A 169 -14.87 -1.68 19.22
N ARG A 170 -15.42 -0.92 20.15
CA ARG A 170 -14.75 0.23 20.75
C ARG A 170 -15.07 0.32 22.24
N ARG A 171 -14.15 0.90 23.00
CA ARG A 171 -14.32 1.16 24.42
C ARG A 171 -14.51 2.66 24.65
N PHE A 172 -15.63 3.04 25.24
CA PHE A 172 -15.90 4.44 25.59
C PHE A 172 -15.23 4.82 26.91
N GLY A 173 -14.28 5.76 26.84
CA GLY A 173 -13.58 6.27 28.00
C GLY A 173 -12.78 5.19 28.76
N ALA A 174 -12.55 5.44 30.05
CA ALA A 174 -11.75 4.58 30.92
C ALA A 174 -12.54 3.40 31.54
N THR A 175 -13.81 3.21 31.22
CA THR A 175 -14.71 2.28 31.94
C THR A 175 -14.45 0.80 31.66
N GLY A 176 -13.64 0.48 30.66
CA GLY A 176 -13.34 -0.90 30.29
C GLY A 176 -14.45 -1.65 29.56
N THR A 177 -15.66 -1.09 29.42
CA THR A 177 -16.76 -1.70 28.67
C THR A 177 -16.50 -1.56 27.17
N VAL A 178 -16.58 -2.68 26.45
CA VAL A 178 -16.48 -2.73 24.98
C VAL A 178 -17.91 -2.78 24.40
N TYR A 179 -18.15 -1.96 23.40
CA TYR A 179 -19.42 -1.89 22.66
C TYR A 179 -19.19 -2.29 21.21
N PHE A 180 -20.22 -2.83 20.59
CA PHE A 180 -20.27 -3.15 19.16
C PHE A 180 -19.24 -4.20 18.69
N ALA A 181 -18.67 -4.99 19.61
CA ALA A 181 -17.81 -6.11 19.23
C ALA A 181 -18.56 -7.07 18.28
N GLY A 182 -17.91 -7.44 17.18
CA GLY A 182 -18.48 -8.28 16.13
C GLY A 182 -19.24 -7.51 15.04
N SER A 183 -19.49 -6.21 15.20
CA SER A 183 -20.22 -5.39 14.21
C SER A 183 -19.54 -4.09 13.81
N ASP A 184 -18.56 -3.63 14.58
CA ASP A 184 -17.92 -2.34 14.42
C ASP A 184 -16.40 -2.49 14.67
N GLY A 185 -15.58 -1.93 13.81
CA GLY A 185 -14.12 -1.87 13.96
C GLY A 185 -13.61 -0.45 13.93
N GLY A 186 -12.69 -0.13 14.83
CA GLY A 186 -11.95 1.12 14.86
C GLY A 186 -10.47 0.86 15.04
N TYR A 187 -9.64 1.48 14.22
CA TYR A 187 -8.19 1.28 14.20
C TYR A 187 -7.46 2.63 14.25
N TRP A 188 -6.66 2.85 15.30
CA TRP A 188 -5.92 4.09 15.44
C TRP A 188 -4.93 4.32 14.31
N SER A 189 -4.90 5.57 13.81
CA SER A 189 -3.71 6.08 13.12
C SER A 189 -2.77 6.75 14.12
N SER A 190 -1.52 7.01 13.72
CA SER A 190 -0.57 7.84 14.48
C SER A 190 -0.85 9.35 14.33
N THR A 191 -1.72 9.74 13.40
CA THR A 191 -1.99 11.14 13.03
C THR A 191 -3.03 11.77 13.96
N PRO A 192 -2.67 12.82 14.71
CA PRO A 192 -3.65 13.53 15.54
C PRO A 192 -4.63 14.35 14.68
N SER A 193 -5.86 14.52 15.16
CA SER A 193 -6.88 15.42 14.58
C SER A 193 -7.19 16.62 15.50
N GLY A 194 -6.32 16.94 16.43
CA GLY A 194 -6.50 18.01 17.38
C GLY A 194 -6.03 17.62 18.79
N ALA A 195 -6.41 18.38 19.80
CA ALA A 195 -5.99 18.12 21.19
C ALA A 195 -6.67 16.89 21.80
N GLU A 196 -7.95 16.67 21.49
CA GLU A 196 -8.80 15.66 22.15
C GLU A 196 -9.14 14.48 21.23
N GLU A 197 -8.83 14.56 19.92
CA GLU A 197 -9.18 13.57 18.89
C GLU A 197 -7.96 13.15 18.06
N ALA A 198 -8.03 11.95 17.50
CA ALA A 198 -7.08 11.44 16.52
C ALA A 198 -7.83 10.73 15.39
N TRP A 199 -7.16 10.60 14.23
CA TRP A 199 -7.70 9.88 13.09
C TRP A 199 -7.73 8.38 13.36
N ASP A 200 -8.79 7.73 12.89
CA ASP A 200 -8.95 6.29 12.89
C ASP A 200 -9.57 5.81 11.57
N LEU A 201 -9.35 4.55 11.26
CA LEU A 201 -10.09 3.83 10.24
C LEU A 201 -11.27 3.16 10.95
N HIS A 202 -12.46 3.57 10.59
CA HIS A 202 -13.71 3.05 11.13
C HIS A 202 -14.42 2.18 10.09
N PHE A 203 -15.07 1.11 10.53
CA PHE A 203 -15.92 0.32 9.65
C PHE A 203 -17.07 -0.40 10.38
N THR A 204 -18.15 -0.61 9.64
CA THR A 204 -19.26 -1.50 9.96
C THR A 204 -19.39 -2.53 8.83
N SER A 205 -20.43 -3.38 8.83
CA SER A 205 -20.70 -4.28 7.70
C SER A 205 -21.09 -3.56 6.39
N GLU A 206 -21.40 -2.27 6.46
CA GLU A 206 -21.95 -1.49 5.33
C GLU A 206 -20.97 -0.47 4.77
N GLU A 207 -20.01 -0.01 5.59
CA GLU A 207 -19.11 1.07 5.22
C GLU A 207 -17.71 0.91 5.83
N VAL A 208 -16.73 1.50 5.15
CA VAL A 208 -15.35 1.66 5.61
C VAL A 208 -14.97 3.11 5.37
N GLU A 209 -14.60 3.85 6.40
CA GLU A 209 -14.30 5.27 6.29
C GLU A 209 -13.15 5.72 7.19
N MET A 210 -12.50 6.81 6.81
CA MET A 210 -11.63 7.54 7.73
C MET A 210 -12.48 8.44 8.62
N SER A 211 -12.26 8.33 9.92
CA SER A 211 -13.02 9.04 10.95
C SER A 211 -12.08 9.70 11.96
N VAL A 212 -12.65 10.42 12.90
CA VAL A 212 -11.94 10.96 14.07
C VAL A 212 -12.61 10.50 15.35
N TYR A 213 -11.81 10.08 16.31
CA TYR A 213 -12.32 9.55 17.57
C TYR A 213 -11.61 10.16 18.78
N GLY A 214 -12.33 10.25 19.88
CA GLY A 214 -11.79 10.81 21.14
C GLY A 214 -10.63 9.97 21.67
N ARG A 215 -9.48 10.57 21.93
CA ARG A 215 -8.22 9.90 22.32
C ARG A 215 -8.32 9.04 23.58
N ARG A 216 -9.27 9.34 24.48
CA ARG A 216 -9.52 8.58 25.71
C ARG A 216 -10.27 7.27 25.47
N SER A 217 -10.83 7.09 24.31
CA SER A 217 -11.50 5.84 23.90
C SER A 217 -10.49 4.77 23.53
N GLY A 218 -10.91 3.52 23.62
CA GLY A 218 -10.06 2.40 23.21
C GLY A 218 -10.44 1.89 21.84
N LEU A 219 -9.48 1.83 20.91
CA LEU A 219 -9.61 1.23 19.59
C LEU A 219 -8.53 0.17 19.37
N SER A 220 -8.70 -0.63 18.34
CA SER A 220 -7.72 -1.63 17.90
C SER A 220 -6.44 -0.96 17.37
N VAL A 221 -5.35 -1.73 17.41
CA VAL A 221 -4.06 -1.35 16.83
C VAL A 221 -3.61 -2.41 15.83
N ARG A 222 -3.33 -1.97 14.60
CA ARG A 222 -2.69 -2.73 13.56
C ARG A 222 -1.39 -2.03 13.18
N LEU A 223 -0.25 -2.71 13.33
CA LEU A 223 1.05 -2.11 13.09
C LEU A 223 1.47 -2.19 11.62
N VAL A 224 2.37 -1.30 11.23
CA VAL A 224 2.98 -1.20 9.89
C VAL A 224 4.50 -1.09 9.97
N ARG A 225 5.14 -1.32 8.82
CA ARG A 225 6.57 -1.08 8.55
C ARG A 225 6.79 -0.53 7.16
#